data_356b1dbf7ce777abb3ff7e31001dfa6b
#
_entry.id   356b1dbf7ce777abb3ff7e31001dfa6b
#
_cell.length_a   1.000
_cell.length_b   1.000
_cell.length_c   1.000
_cell.angle_alpha   90.00
_cell.angle_beta   90.00
_cell.angle_gamma   90.00
#
_symmetry.space_group_name_H-M   'P 1'
#
loop_
_entity.id
_entity.type
_entity.pdbx_description
1 polymer ?
#
loop_
_entity_poly.entity_id
_entity_poly.type
_entity_poly.pdbx_seq_one_letter_code
_entity_poly.pdbx_strand_id
1 'polypeptide(L)'
;MAIPMIYQNSRDAQAAAQENGINNEGDLPDNSSPEESGEQATPQEQAQYDDIVTGGMAILYQTPDMASNVAKRLRDESKDKGIANAIGQQAATIMLAVTGGLKQQGANPDPDVVLNAGVEILTEIAEIALAAKLMTNDQYDKVIEEASYEA
;
A
#
# COMPACT_ATOMS: atom_id res chain seq x y z
N MET A 1 5.98 11.01 3.90
CA MET A 1 5.35 9.69 3.70
C MET A 1 6.40 8.72 3.25
N ALA A 2 6.61 7.65 3.97
CA ALA A 2 7.54 6.60 3.57
C ALA A 2 6.81 5.65 2.62
N ILE A 3 7.18 5.64 1.35
CA ILE A 3 6.74 4.63 0.38
C ILE A 3 7.36 3.30 0.81
N PRO A 4 6.62 2.18 0.82
CA PRO A 4 7.19 0.89 1.16
C PRO A 4 8.47 0.62 0.36
N MET A 5 9.54 0.18 1.02
CA MET A 5 10.89 0.01 0.43
C MET A 5 10.91 -0.88 -0.83
N ILE A 6 9.88 -1.68 -1.05
CA ILE A 6 9.77 -2.63 -2.18
C ILE A 6 9.67 -1.89 -3.52
N TYR A 7 9.09 -0.68 -3.52
CA TYR A 7 8.85 0.10 -4.75
C TYR A 7 9.81 1.29 -4.93
N GLN A 8 10.62 1.64 -3.92
CA GLN A 8 11.59 2.75 -4.04
C GLN A 8 12.85 2.40 -4.86
N ASN A 9 13.21 1.12 -4.96
CA ASN A 9 14.46 0.70 -5.63
C ASN A 9 14.40 0.73 -7.16
N SER A 10 13.23 0.93 -7.77
CA SER A 10 13.11 0.90 -9.24
C SER A 10 13.60 2.17 -9.95
N ARG A 11 13.75 3.28 -9.23
CA ARG A 11 14.23 4.55 -9.83
C ARG A 11 15.73 4.69 -9.88
N ASP A 12 16.44 4.07 -8.92
CA ASP A 12 17.92 4.18 -8.85
C ASP A 12 18.65 3.11 -9.68
N ALA A 13 17.97 2.03 -10.06
CA ALA A 13 18.57 0.94 -10.84
C ALA A 13 18.76 1.25 -12.33
N GLN A 14 18.08 2.25 -12.88
CA GLN A 14 18.21 2.61 -14.31
C GLN A 14 19.40 3.53 -14.62
N ALA A 15 20.02 4.13 -13.62
CA ALA A 15 21.18 5.03 -13.82
C ALA A 15 22.53 4.32 -13.82
N ALA A 16 22.62 3.06 -13.41
CA ALA A 16 23.88 2.34 -13.21
C ALA A 16 24.24 1.31 -14.31
N ALA A 17 23.40 1.15 -15.34
CA ALA A 17 23.58 0.08 -16.35
C ALA A 17 24.36 0.49 -17.60
N GLN A 18 25.08 1.61 -17.61
CA GLN A 18 25.98 1.99 -18.70
C GLN A 18 27.35 2.38 -18.14
N GLU A 19 28.18 1.40 -17.87
CA GLU A 19 29.65 1.40 -18.02
C GLU A 19 30.22 0.22 -17.25
N ASN A 20 30.65 -0.80 -17.96
CA ASN A 20 31.96 -1.44 -17.96
C ASN A 20 31.86 -2.87 -18.49
N GLY A 21 32.22 -3.00 -19.75
CA GLY A 21 32.71 -4.29 -20.26
C GLY A 21 34.13 -4.51 -19.80
N ILE A 22 34.37 -5.60 -19.06
CA ILE A 22 35.68 -6.27 -19.02
C ILE A 22 35.42 -7.75 -18.73
N ASN A 23 35.87 -8.59 -19.68
CA ASN A 23 35.96 -10.03 -19.57
C ASN A 23 36.92 -10.42 -18.43
N ASN A 24 36.55 -11.41 -17.63
CA ASN A 24 37.50 -12.32 -17.03
C ASN A 24 36.85 -13.66 -16.73
N GLU A 25 37.33 -14.69 -17.46
CA GLU A 25 37.11 -16.10 -17.15
C GLU A 25 37.82 -16.42 -15.83
N GLY A 26 37.09 -16.98 -14.88
CA GLY A 26 37.61 -17.45 -13.60
C GLY A 26 36.60 -18.28 -12.86
N ASP A 27 36.72 -19.58 -13.05
CA ASP A 27 36.08 -20.68 -12.34
C ASP A 27 36.04 -20.43 -10.82
N LEU A 28 34.85 -20.38 -10.21
CA LEU A 28 34.65 -20.43 -8.77
C LEU A 28 33.36 -21.20 -8.41
N PRO A 29 33.36 -21.90 -7.28
CA PRO A 29 32.37 -22.94 -6.97
C PRO A 29 30.99 -22.38 -6.66
N ASP A 30 30.02 -23.10 -7.19
CA ASP A 30 28.61 -23.08 -6.90
C ASP A 30 28.32 -22.93 -5.39
N ASN A 31 27.96 -21.73 -4.97
CA ASN A 31 27.36 -21.45 -3.68
C ASN A 31 25.96 -20.92 -3.93
N SER A 32 25.07 -21.83 -4.34
CA SER A 32 23.65 -21.56 -4.47
C SER A 32 23.02 -21.34 -3.08
N SER A 33 23.18 -20.12 -2.61
CA SER A 33 22.21 -19.57 -1.66
C SER A 33 20.89 -19.39 -2.41
N PRO A 34 19.74 -19.76 -1.85
CA PRO A 34 18.48 -19.39 -2.44
C PRO A 34 18.40 -17.86 -2.39
N GLU A 35 18.65 -17.24 -3.55
CA GLU A 35 18.29 -15.85 -3.75
C GLU A 35 16.77 -15.79 -3.57
N GLU A 36 16.33 -15.14 -2.49
CA GLU A 36 15.00 -14.55 -2.45
C GLU A 36 14.95 -13.55 -3.62
N SER A 37 14.54 -14.05 -4.77
CA SER A 37 14.15 -13.23 -5.89
C SER A 37 12.84 -12.54 -5.49
N GLY A 38 12.95 -11.45 -4.76
CA GLY A 38 11.87 -10.49 -4.67
C GLY A 38 11.59 -10.05 -6.09
N GLU A 39 10.53 -10.59 -6.71
CA GLU A 39 10.10 -10.18 -8.04
C GLU A 39 9.87 -8.66 -7.99
N GLN A 40 10.73 -7.95 -8.71
CA GLN A 40 10.57 -6.51 -8.85
C GLN A 40 9.29 -6.25 -9.64
N ALA A 41 8.44 -5.37 -9.11
CA ALA A 41 7.22 -4.97 -9.80
C ALA A 41 7.53 -4.50 -11.22
N THR A 42 6.76 -4.98 -12.18
CA THR A 42 6.85 -4.52 -13.56
C THR A 42 6.41 -3.04 -13.67
N PRO A 43 6.83 -2.31 -14.71
CA PRO A 43 6.35 -0.93 -14.93
C PRO A 43 4.82 -0.82 -15.00
N GLN A 44 4.14 -1.87 -15.47
CA GLN A 44 2.69 -1.92 -15.53
C GLN A 44 2.07 -2.08 -14.14
N GLU A 45 2.60 -2.98 -13.33
CA GLU A 45 2.15 -3.17 -11.94
C GLU A 45 2.39 -1.91 -11.10
N GLN A 46 3.55 -1.26 -11.30
CA GLN A 46 3.84 0.01 -10.64
C GLN A 46 2.83 1.10 -11.02
N ALA A 47 2.49 1.23 -12.31
CA ALA A 47 1.50 2.20 -12.77
C ALA A 47 0.12 1.91 -12.17
N GLN A 48 -0.30 0.64 -12.12
CA GLN A 48 -1.56 0.24 -11.49
C GLN A 48 -1.58 0.55 -10.00
N TYR A 49 -0.48 0.28 -9.30
CA TYR A 49 -0.32 0.62 -7.88
C TYR A 49 -0.47 2.12 -7.65
N ASP A 50 0.26 2.93 -8.41
CA ASP A 50 0.22 4.39 -8.32
C ASP A 50 -1.20 4.93 -8.58
N ASP A 51 -1.92 4.38 -9.56
CA ASP A 51 -3.30 4.76 -9.88
C ASP A 51 -4.26 4.45 -8.72
N ILE A 52 -4.13 3.26 -8.11
CA ILE A 52 -4.98 2.84 -6.99
C ILE A 52 -4.70 3.70 -5.76
N VAL A 53 -3.43 3.86 -5.39
CA VAL A 53 -3.03 4.67 -4.22
C VAL A 53 -3.45 6.13 -4.41
N THR A 54 -3.19 6.70 -5.59
CA THR A 54 -3.60 8.09 -5.90
C THR A 54 -5.12 8.24 -5.82
N GLY A 55 -5.88 7.29 -6.36
CA GLY A 55 -7.34 7.29 -6.26
C GLY A 55 -7.85 7.20 -4.83
N GLY A 56 -7.25 6.33 -4.01
CA GLY A 56 -7.57 6.20 -2.59
C GLY A 56 -7.24 7.46 -1.78
N MET A 57 -6.06 8.03 -2.00
CA MET A 57 -5.65 9.28 -1.37
C MET A 57 -6.54 10.45 -1.79
N ALA A 58 -6.96 10.50 -3.05
CA ALA A 58 -7.91 11.50 -3.50
C ALA A 58 -9.24 11.40 -2.74
N ILE A 59 -9.76 10.19 -2.50
CA ILE A 59 -10.97 9.99 -1.71
C ILE A 59 -10.77 10.45 -0.26
N LEU A 60 -9.61 10.18 0.34
CA LEU A 60 -9.31 10.55 1.72
C LEU A 60 -9.10 12.06 1.93
N TYR A 61 -8.54 12.75 0.94
CA TYR A 61 -8.06 14.13 1.07
C TYR A 61 -8.58 15.10 0.01
N GLN A 62 -9.59 14.71 -0.77
CA GLN A 62 -10.15 15.56 -1.84
C GLN A 62 -10.66 16.91 -1.33
N THR A 63 -11.17 16.94 -0.11
CA THR A 63 -11.57 18.19 0.56
C THR A 63 -10.98 18.25 1.96
N PRO A 64 -10.75 19.46 2.53
CA PRO A 64 -10.19 19.60 3.88
C PRO A 64 -10.96 18.86 4.98
N ASP A 65 -12.26 18.65 4.76
CA ASP A 65 -13.13 18.01 5.75
C ASP A 65 -13.18 16.48 5.65
N MET A 66 -12.62 15.89 4.57
CA MET A 66 -12.74 14.44 4.34
C MET A 66 -12.04 13.62 5.42
N ALA A 67 -10.80 13.95 5.78
CA ALA A 67 -10.09 13.26 6.85
C ALA A 67 -10.85 13.38 8.20
N SER A 68 -11.45 14.52 8.48
CA SER A 68 -12.29 14.73 9.66
C SER A 68 -13.56 13.87 9.63
N ASN A 69 -14.19 13.73 8.46
CA ASN A 69 -15.36 12.89 8.28
C ASN A 69 -15.00 11.39 8.42
N VAL A 70 -13.85 10.97 7.90
CA VAL A 70 -13.32 9.61 8.10
C VAL A 70 -13.09 9.35 9.59
N ALA A 71 -12.41 10.26 10.31
CA ALA A 71 -12.20 10.13 11.75
C ALA A 71 -13.52 10.04 12.53
N LYS A 72 -14.54 10.81 12.15
CA LYS A 72 -15.86 10.75 12.76
C LYS A 72 -16.54 9.40 12.55
N ARG A 73 -16.50 8.87 11.32
CA ARG A 73 -17.03 7.53 11.01
C ARG A 73 -16.31 6.45 11.81
N LEU A 74 -14.98 6.47 11.81
CA LEU A 74 -14.18 5.53 12.60
C LEU A 74 -14.55 5.55 14.07
N ARG A 75 -14.76 6.75 14.65
CA ARG A 75 -15.20 6.90 16.04
C ARG A 75 -16.56 6.28 16.29
N ASP A 76 -17.50 6.45 15.37
CA ASP A 76 -18.87 5.95 15.54
C ASP A 76 -18.91 4.43 15.35
N GLU A 77 -18.25 3.90 14.31
CA GLU A 77 -18.19 2.47 14.01
C GLU A 77 -17.39 1.67 15.04
N SER A 78 -16.29 2.25 15.57
CA SER A 78 -15.45 1.59 16.56
C SER A 78 -16.13 1.32 17.90
N LYS A 79 -17.21 2.01 18.22
CA LYS A 79 -18.00 1.78 19.45
C LYS A 79 -18.61 0.39 19.53
N ASP A 80 -19.01 -0.15 18.38
CA ASP A 80 -19.70 -1.43 18.31
C ASP A 80 -18.76 -2.59 17.94
N LYS A 81 -17.79 -2.34 17.07
CA LYS A 81 -16.96 -3.40 16.44
C LYS A 81 -15.47 -3.30 16.72
N GLY A 82 -15.03 -2.24 17.39
CA GLY A 82 -13.62 -1.95 17.62
C GLY A 82 -12.95 -1.20 16.46
N ILE A 83 -11.82 -0.56 16.77
CA ILE A 83 -11.15 0.35 15.85
C ILE A 83 -10.54 -0.39 14.65
N ALA A 84 -9.99 -1.59 14.86
CA ALA A 84 -9.40 -2.38 13.77
C ALA A 84 -10.44 -2.74 12.70
N ASN A 85 -11.61 -3.21 13.13
CA ASN A 85 -12.73 -3.52 12.22
C ASN A 85 -13.22 -2.28 11.47
N ALA A 86 -13.35 -1.14 12.17
CA ALA A 86 -13.75 0.12 11.54
C ALA A 86 -12.75 0.57 10.46
N ILE A 87 -11.44 0.47 10.73
CA ILE A 87 -10.38 0.80 9.78
C ILE A 87 -10.43 -0.15 8.57
N GLY A 88 -10.50 -1.47 8.79
CA GLY A 88 -10.58 -2.46 7.72
C GLY A 88 -11.80 -2.24 6.81
N GLN A 89 -12.99 -2.03 7.37
CA GLN A 89 -14.20 -1.76 6.59
C GLN A 89 -14.11 -0.46 5.79
N GLN A 90 -13.50 0.58 6.35
CA GLN A 90 -13.30 1.84 5.64
C GLN A 90 -12.30 1.67 4.49
N ALA A 91 -11.20 0.93 4.70
CA ALA A 91 -10.24 0.61 3.66
C ALA A 91 -10.88 -0.19 2.52
N ALA A 92 -11.63 -1.25 2.84
CA ALA A 92 -12.36 -2.05 1.86
C ALA A 92 -13.33 -1.19 1.04
N THR A 93 -14.05 -0.27 1.67
CA THR A 93 -14.99 0.64 0.98
C THR A 93 -14.27 1.53 -0.03
N ILE A 94 -13.13 2.10 0.34
CA ILE A 94 -12.31 2.94 -0.55
C ILE A 94 -11.74 2.10 -1.70
N MET A 95 -11.20 0.92 -1.39
CA MET A 95 -10.64 0.02 -2.40
C MET A 95 -11.68 -0.42 -3.43
N LEU A 96 -12.90 -0.74 -2.99
CA LEU A 96 -14.01 -1.07 -3.90
C LEU A 96 -14.38 0.11 -4.81
N ALA A 97 -14.39 1.33 -4.28
CA ALA A 97 -14.69 2.52 -5.07
C ALA A 97 -13.62 2.77 -6.14
N VAL A 98 -12.33 2.71 -5.76
CA VAL A 98 -11.21 2.94 -6.67
C VAL A 98 -11.11 1.85 -7.73
N THR A 99 -11.08 0.58 -7.32
CA THR A 99 -10.95 -0.54 -8.26
C THR A 99 -12.18 -0.68 -9.16
N GLY A 100 -13.37 -0.37 -8.63
CA GLY A 100 -14.61 -0.30 -9.42
C GLY A 100 -14.55 0.79 -10.48
N GLY A 101 -14.02 1.97 -10.16
CA GLY A 101 -13.78 3.05 -11.11
C GLY A 101 -12.79 2.67 -12.21
N LEU A 102 -11.69 2.03 -11.86
CA LEU A 102 -10.69 1.54 -12.81
C LEU A 102 -11.27 0.49 -13.77
N LYS A 103 -12.05 -0.45 -13.24
CA LYS A 103 -12.73 -1.47 -14.07
C LYS A 103 -13.71 -0.84 -15.06
N GLN A 104 -14.45 0.20 -14.68
CA GLN A 104 -15.35 0.92 -15.58
C GLN A 104 -14.58 1.62 -16.71
N GLN A 105 -13.33 1.98 -16.51
CA GLN A 105 -12.43 2.54 -17.50
C GLN A 105 -11.72 1.47 -18.35
N GLY A 106 -12.04 0.19 -18.14
CA GLY A 106 -11.47 -0.94 -18.87
C GLY A 106 -10.15 -1.45 -18.29
N ALA A 107 -9.70 -0.94 -17.13
CA ALA A 107 -8.54 -1.47 -16.45
C ALA A 107 -8.90 -2.76 -15.69
N ASN A 108 -7.95 -3.68 -15.62
CA ASN A 108 -8.06 -4.88 -14.80
C ASN A 108 -6.78 -5.03 -13.96
N PRO A 109 -6.72 -4.33 -12.81
CA PRO A 109 -5.53 -4.34 -11.99
C PRO A 109 -5.23 -5.75 -11.45
N ASP A 110 -3.94 -6.05 -11.35
CA ASP A 110 -3.45 -7.30 -10.81
C ASP A 110 -3.88 -7.45 -9.34
N PRO A 111 -4.34 -8.63 -8.89
CA PRO A 111 -4.76 -8.86 -7.51
C PRO A 111 -3.69 -8.55 -6.46
N ASP A 112 -2.42 -8.88 -6.74
CA ASP A 112 -1.32 -8.61 -5.82
C ASP A 112 -1.04 -7.10 -5.70
N VAL A 113 -1.18 -6.38 -6.81
CA VAL A 113 -1.10 -4.91 -6.84
C VAL A 113 -2.24 -4.29 -6.02
N VAL A 114 -3.46 -4.81 -6.17
CA VAL A 114 -4.63 -4.36 -5.40
C VAL A 114 -4.42 -4.58 -3.91
N LEU A 115 -3.89 -5.75 -3.53
CA LEU A 115 -3.60 -6.06 -2.13
C LEU A 115 -2.57 -5.10 -1.53
N ASN A 116 -1.45 -4.88 -2.23
CA ASN A 116 -0.39 -3.99 -1.77
C ASN A 116 -0.87 -2.54 -1.64
N ALA A 117 -1.63 -2.05 -2.63
CA ALA A 117 -2.23 -0.72 -2.56
C ALA A 117 -3.27 -0.62 -1.42
N GLY A 118 -4.01 -1.70 -1.16
CA GLY A 118 -4.96 -1.79 -0.05
C GLY A 118 -4.29 -1.62 1.31
N VAL A 119 -3.12 -2.21 1.51
CA VAL A 119 -2.31 -2.04 2.74
C VAL A 119 -1.90 -0.58 2.92
N GLU A 120 -1.50 0.12 1.87
CA GLU A 120 -1.16 1.54 1.91
C GLU A 120 -2.36 2.39 2.33
N ILE A 121 -3.53 2.18 1.71
CA ILE A 121 -4.77 2.89 2.06
C ILE A 121 -5.18 2.60 3.51
N LEU A 122 -5.08 1.35 3.96
CA LEU A 122 -5.38 0.95 5.33
C LEU A 122 -4.46 1.66 6.33
N THR A 123 -3.17 1.73 6.03
CA THR A 123 -2.17 2.42 6.84
C THR A 123 -2.50 3.91 6.97
N GLU A 124 -2.87 4.56 5.89
CA GLU A 124 -3.27 5.97 5.89
C GLU A 124 -4.51 6.23 6.75
N ILE A 125 -5.51 5.34 6.68
CA ILE A 125 -6.71 5.43 7.53
C ILE A 125 -6.35 5.24 9.00
N ALA A 126 -5.42 4.33 9.30
CA ALA A 126 -4.93 4.14 10.66
C ALA A 126 -4.17 5.38 11.19
N GLU A 127 -3.42 6.08 10.35
CA GLU A 127 -2.80 7.35 10.70
C GLU A 127 -3.84 8.45 11.01
N ILE A 128 -4.93 8.50 10.25
CA ILE A 128 -6.07 9.39 10.57
C ILE A 128 -6.67 9.04 11.94
N ALA A 129 -6.86 7.75 12.23
CA ALA A 129 -7.36 7.29 13.52
C ALA A 129 -6.43 7.65 14.68
N LEU A 130 -5.12 7.51 14.48
CA LEU A 130 -4.09 7.88 15.45
C LEU A 130 -4.09 9.41 15.71
N ALA A 131 -4.11 10.22 14.65
CA ALA A 131 -4.18 11.68 14.73
C ALA A 131 -5.47 12.15 15.43
N ALA A 132 -6.58 11.43 15.23
CA ALA A 132 -7.87 11.67 15.90
C ALA A 132 -7.93 11.13 17.33
N LYS A 133 -6.85 10.51 17.84
CA LYS A 133 -6.74 9.89 19.17
C LYS A 133 -7.77 8.78 19.41
N LEU A 134 -8.11 8.03 18.38
CA LEU A 134 -8.98 6.85 18.45
C LEU A 134 -8.21 5.59 18.85
N MET A 135 -6.89 5.63 18.75
CA MET A 135 -5.95 4.61 19.24
C MET A 135 -4.64 5.28 19.67
N THR A 136 -3.77 4.51 20.31
CA THR A 136 -2.43 4.93 20.76
C THR A 136 -1.34 4.36 19.85
N ASN A 137 -0.13 4.93 19.90
CA ASN A 137 1.03 4.39 19.15
C ASN A 137 1.31 2.92 19.51
N ASP A 138 1.16 2.54 20.78
CA ASP A 138 1.41 1.17 21.23
C ASP A 138 0.40 0.16 20.66
N GLN A 139 -0.76 0.63 20.21
CA GLN A 139 -1.80 -0.19 19.60
C GLN A 139 -1.67 -0.25 18.07
N TYR A 140 -0.87 0.65 17.45
CA TYR A 140 -0.84 0.85 16.02
C TYR A 140 -0.56 -0.43 15.23
N ASP A 141 0.55 -1.10 15.51
CA ASP A 141 0.97 -2.31 14.77
C ASP A 141 -0.06 -3.42 14.88
N LYS A 142 -0.60 -3.64 16.09
CA LYS A 142 -1.64 -4.64 16.33
C LYS A 142 -2.93 -4.30 15.59
N VAL A 143 -3.33 -3.04 15.58
CA VAL A 143 -4.53 -2.57 14.88
C VAL A 143 -4.38 -2.73 13.38
N ILE A 144 -3.22 -2.43 12.79
CA ILE A 144 -2.94 -2.65 11.37
C ILE A 144 -3.05 -4.14 11.03
N GLU A 145 -2.43 -5.01 11.83
CA GLU A 145 -2.51 -6.45 11.62
C GLU A 145 -3.97 -6.95 11.67
N GLU A 146 -4.71 -6.60 12.71
CA GLU A 146 -6.13 -6.99 12.84
C GLU A 146 -6.99 -6.41 11.71
N ALA A 147 -6.80 -5.14 11.33
CA ALA A 147 -7.58 -4.48 10.28
C ALA A 147 -7.35 -5.10 8.90
N SER A 148 -6.16 -5.63 8.64
CA SER A 148 -5.84 -6.27 7.36
C SER A 148 -6.63 -7.56 7.11
N TYR A 149 -7.11 -8.21 8.15
CA TYR A 149 -7.99 -9.38 8.02
C TYR A 149 -9.47 -9.02 7.81
N GLU A 150 -9.84 -7.78 8.06
CA GLU A 150 -11.22 -7.28 7.95
C GLU A 150 -11.47 -6.53 6.62
N ALA A 151 -10.40 -6.17 5.91
CA ALA A 151 -10.43 -5.45 4.63
C ALA A 151 -10.54 -6.40 3.43
#